data_ddb505f064bc1dc0c34df1d7bfedd3fd
#
_entry.id   ddb505f064bc1dc0c34df1d7bfedd3fd
#
_cell.length_a   1.000
_cell.length_b   1.000
_cell.length_c   1.000
_cell.angle_alpha   90.00
_cell.angle_beta   90.00
_cell.angle_gamma   90.00
#
_symmetry.space_group_name_H-M   'P 1'
#
loop_
_entity.id
_entity.type
_entity.pdbx_description
1 polymer ?
#
loop_
_entity_poly.entity_id
_entity_poly.type
_entity_poly.pdbx_seq_one_letter_code
_entity_poly.pdbx_strand_id
1 'polypeptide(L)'
;MLLREDYLSKIRGFYDSDLIKILVGIRRCGKSVILNQIIEELKEQRNVDEEHIIFINFEFIEFEDLLDYKKLNKYIKDKIKDNKIYYLFLDEVQNVDEFERVVNSLRASIKNISIFLTGSNSKMLSDELSSVLSGRYVLFNINPLSYKEYVLLTNKDGYDLDTFWDFAKWGGLPNRCEFTNIIDIKNYLHSVYDSIILRDVVKRLNLKDTILFDMILQYIIETAGREFSADNIIKYLENENKKIDEFHLNFNEVNPKV
;
A
#
# COMPACT_ATOMS: atom_id res chain seq x y z
N MET A 1 -5.40 -0.31 20.21
CA MET A 1 -5.18 -0.09 18.74
C MET A 1 -6.22 0.90 18.25
N LEU A 2 -5.88 1.86 17.38
CA LEU A 2 -6.85 2.81 16.82
C LEU A 2 -7.74 2.10 15.80
N LEU A 3 -9.05 2.17 15.96
CA LEU A 3 -10.01 1.68 14.98
C LEU A 3 -10.09 2.66 13.79
N ARG A 4 -9.81 2.17 12.58
CA ARG A 4 -9.83 2.96 11.35
C ARG A 4 -11.24 3.02 10.74
N GLU A 5 -12.22 3.50 11.51
CA GLU A 5 -13.65 3.46 11.19
C GLU A 5 -14.00 4.14 9.86
N ASP A 6 -13.31 5.23 9.50
CA ASP A 6 -13.53 5.93 8.23
C ASP A 6 -13.25 5.03 7.00
N TYR A 7 -12.44 3.98 7.15
CA TYR A 7 -12.21 2.96 6.12
C TYR A 7 -13.14 1.76 6.29
N LEU A 8 -13.27 1.25 7.51
CA LEU A 8 -14.12 0.08 7.78
C LEU A 8 -15.56 0.31 7.34
N SER A 9 -16.14 1.49 7.64
CA SER A 9 -17.50 1.83 7.21
C SER A 9 -17.71 1.76 5.69
N LYS A 10 -16.68 2.11 4.92
CA LYS A 10 -16.73 2.04 3.45
C LYS A 10 -16.56 0.61 2.92
N ILE A 11 -15.79 -0.22 3.63
CA ILE A 11 -15.45 -1.58 3.18
C ILE A 11 -16.56 -2.58 3.58
N ARG A 12 -17.25 -2.36 4.71
CA ARG A 12 -18.28 -3.29 5.25
C ARG A 12 -19.36 -3.66 4.26
N GLY A 13 -19.80 -2.74 3.40
CA GLY A 13 -20.79 -3.01 2.37
C GLY A 13 -20.34 -4.02 1.31
N PHE A 14 -19.03 -4.33 1.27
CA PHE A 14 -18.45 -5.26 0.31
C PHE A 14 -18.02 -6.59 0.91
N TYR A 15 -18.17 -6.80 2.22
CA TYR A 15 -17.65 -8.02 2.88
C TYR A 15 -18.12 -9.31 2.19
N ASP A 16 -19.37 -9.40 1.84
CA ASP A 16 -19.97 -10.61 1.24
C ASP A 16 -20.12 -10.51 -0.28
N SER A 17 -19.60 -9.41 -0.88
CA SER A 17 -19.67 -9.23 -2.32
C SER A 17 -18.67 -10.12 -3.05
N ASP A 18 -18.96 -10.47 -4.29
CA ASP A 18 -18.06 -11.20 -5.19
C ASP A 18 -16.96 -10.30 -5.80
N LEU A 19 -17.02 -8.98 -5.53
CA LEU A 19 -15.97 -8.06 -5.92
C LEU A 19 -14.72 -8.30 -5.08
N ILE A 20 -13.56 -8.20 -5.71
CA ILE A 20 -12.27 -8.25 -5.03
C ILE A 20 -12.05 -6.91 -4.33
N LYS A 21 -11.82 -6.92 -3.01
CA LYS A 21 -11.51 -5.73 -2.21
C LYS A 21 -10.00 -5.53 -2.19
N ILE A 22 -9.52 -4.44 -2.77
CA ILE A 22 -8.10 -4.14 -2.88
C ILE A 22 -7.79 -2.90 -2.03
N LEU A 23 -6.96 -3.09 -1.00
CA LEU A 23 -6.47 -2.02 -0.14
C LEU A 23 -5.07 -1.62 -0.61
N VAL A 24 -4.95 -0.42 -1.15
CA VAL A 24 -3.68 0.13 -1.62
C VAL A 24 -3.26 1.31 -0.76
N GLY A 25 -1.98 1.56 -0.68
CA GLY A 25 -1.42 2.68 0.09
C GLY A 25 0.08 2.52 0.28
N ILE A 26 0.74 3.61 0.63
CA ILE A 26 2.18 3.59 0.88
C ILE A 26 2.55 2.58 1.96
N ARG A 27 3.81 2.15 1.97
CA ARG A 27 4.31 1.27 3.02
C ARG A 27 4.09 1.89 4.40
N ARG A 28 3.73 1.06 5.38
CA ARG A 28 3.52 1.43 6.79
C ARG A 28 2.35 2.41 7.04
N CYS A 29 1.42 2.61 6.09
CA CYS A 29 0.22 3.42 6.32
C CYS A 29 -0.90 2.70 7.09
N GLY A 30 -0.76 1.39 7.37
CA GLY A 30 -1.70 0.62 8.18
C GLY A 30 -2.65 -0.29 7.40
N LYS A 31 -2.32 -0.71 6.16
CA LYS A 31 -3.14 -1.66 5.37
C LYS A 31 -3.41 -2.96 6.11
N SER A 32 -2.36 -3.62 6.60
CA SER A 32 -2.47 -4.89 7.36
C SER A 32 -3.26 -4.72 8.66
N VAL A 33 -3.18 -3.54 9.29
CA VAL A 33 -3.99 -3.22 10.48
C VAL A 33 -5.47 -3.22 10.13
N ILE A 34 -5.85 -2.61 9.00
CA ILE A 34 -7.25 -2.61 8.54
C ILE A 34 -7.72 -4.03 8.21
N LEU A 35 -6.88 -4.87 7.55
CA LEU A 35 -7.24 -6.28 7.33
C LEU A 35 -7.52 -7.00 8.64
N ASN A 36 -6.67 -6.83 9.66
CA ASN A 36 -6.87 -7.44 10.97
C ASN A 36 -8.15 -6.94 11.64
N GLN A 37 -8.48 -5.64 11.53
CA GLN A 37 -9.73 -5.09 12.05
C GLN A 37 -10.95 -5.67 11.34
N ILE A 38 -10.88 -5.90 10.03
CA ILE A 38 -11.94 -6.60 9.28
C ILE A 38 -12.10 -8.04 9.79
N ILE A 39 -10.98 -8.75 10.01
CA ILE A 39 -11.00 -10.12 10.54
C ILE A 39 -11.64 -10.16 11.95
N GLU A 40 -11.29 -9.22 12.82
CA GLU A 40 -11.88 -9.08 14.14
C GLU A 40 -13.40 -8.83 14.06
N GLU A 41 -13.86 -7.91 13.19
CA GLU A 41 -15.28 -7.68 12.95
C GLU A 41 -16.02 -8.93 12.45
N LEU A 42 -15.42 -9.68 11.52
CA LEU A 42 -16.01 -10.93 11.02
C LEU A 42 -16.18 -11.97 12.14
N LYS A 43 -15.17 -12.13 12.99
CA LYS A 43 -15.20 -13.07 14.12
C LYS A 43 -16.19 -12.63 15.19
N GLU A 44 -16.08 -11.38 15.66
CA GLU A 44 -16.79 -10.92 16.86
C GLU A 44 -18.21 -10.43 16.58
N GLN A 45 -18.44 -9.77 15.44
CA GLN A 45 -19.74 -9.16 15.14
C GLN A 45 -20.59 -10.01 14.21
N ARG A 46 -19.96 -10.81 13.31
CA ARG A 46 -20.67 -11.65 12.36
C ARG A 46 -20.60 -13.14 12.69
N ASN A 47 -19.92 -13.51 13.77
CA ASN A 47 -19.77 -14.89 14.25
C ASN A 47 -19.23 -15.83 13.13
N VAL A 48 -18.29 -15.34 12.33
CA VAL A 48 -17.63 -16.18 11.32
C VAL A 48 -16.61 -17.08 12.00
N ASP A 49 -16.75 -18.39 11.78
CA ASP A 49 -15.85 -19.39 12.33
C ASP A 49 -14.42 -19.19 11.79
N GLU A 50 -13.41 -19.45 12.61
CA GLU A 50 -12.00 -19.23 12.24
C GLU A 50 -11.56 -20.06 11.02
N GLU A 51 -12.13 -21.24 10.84
CA GLU A 51 -11.87 -22.12 9.69
C GLU A 51 -12.33 -21.52 8.34
N HIS A 52 -13.24 -20.52 8.36
CA HIS A 52 -13.72 -19.81 7.19
C HIS A 52 -12.94 -18.51 6.92
N ILE A 53 -11.90 -18.24 7.71
CA ILE A 53 -11.01 -17.09 7.53
C ILE A 53 -9.62 -17.60 7.13
N ILE A 54 -9.19 -17.27 5.90
CA ILE A 54 -7.88 -17.64 5.40
C ILE A 54 -7.05 -16.36 5.31
N PHE A 55 -6.03 -16.22 6.17
CA PHE A 55 -5.12 -15.08 6.16
C PHE A 55 -3.71 -15.54 5.79
N ILE A 56 -3.13 -14.89 4.78
CA ILE A 56 -1.77 -15.16 4.30
C ILE A 56 -1.06 -13.82 4.14
N ASN A 57 0.05 -13.64 4.87
CA ASN A 57 0.93 -12.50 4.71
C ASN A 57 2.23 -12.96 4.04
N PHE A 58 2.48 -12.48 2.83
CA PHE A 58 3.62 -12.88 2.01
C PHE A 58 4.97 -12.25 2.42
N GLU A 59 5.01 -11.53 3.54
CA GLU A 59 6.26 -11.16 4.21
C GLU A 59 6.69 -12.19 5.26
N PHE A 60 5.83 -13.16 5.61
CA PHE A 60 6.13 -14.21 6.58
C PHE A 60 6.76 -15.43 5.92
N ILE A 61 7.85 -15.92 6.52
CA ILE A 61 8.63 -17.03 6.01
C ILE A 61 7.81 -18.35 5.91
N GLU A 62 6.80 -18.50 6.77
CA GLU A 62 5.90 -19.66 6.78
C GLU A 62 5.12 -19.82 5.44
N PHE A 63 4.99 -18.72 4.69
CA PHE A 63 4.29 -18.68 3.42
C PHE A 63 5.22 -18.56 2.22
N GLU A 64 6.55 -18.73 2.39
CA GLU A 64 7.52 -18.61 1.30
C GLU A 64 7.21 -19.58 0.15
N ASP A 65 6.80 -20.79 0.46
CA ASP A 65 6.38 -21.78 -0.54
C ASP A 65 5.16 -21.35 -1.37
N LEU A 66 4.32 -20.46 -0.83
CA LEU A 66 3.11 -19.94 -1.48
C LEU A 66 3.38 -18.74 -2.39
N LEU A 67 4.63 -18.30 -2.53
CA LEU A 67 5.01 -17.31 -3.55
C LEU A 67 4.86 -17.87 -4.97
N ASP A 68 4.87 -19.21 -5.13
CA ASP A 68 4.47 -19.87 -6.36
C ASP A 68 2.94 -19.83 -6.52
N TYR A 69 2.46 -19.19 -7.58
CA TYR A 69 1.03 -19.01 -7.81
C TYR A 69 0.23 -20.32 -7.91
N LYS A 70 0.84 -21.43 -8.39
CA LYS A 70 0.16 -22.73 -8.50
C LYS A 70 0.02 -23.38 -7.14
N LYS A 71 1.07 -23.31 -6.30
CA LYS A 71 1.03 -23.79 -4.92
C LYS A 71 0.00 -22.98 -4.11
N LEU A 72 -0.02 -21.67 -4.26
CA LEU A 72 -0.98 -20.78 -3.61
C LEU A 72 -2.43 -21.15 -4.00
N ASN A 73 -2.72 -21.28 -5.30
CA ASN A 73 -4.05 -21.64 -5.78
C ASN A 73 -4.51 -22.99 -5.22
N LYS A 74 -3.60 -23.99 -5.18
CA LYS A 74 -3.90 -25.30 -4.60
C LYS A 74 -4.15 -25.19 -3.09
N TYR A 75 -3.28 -24.52 -2.35
CA TYR A 75 -3.40 -24.34 -0.90
C TYR A 75 -4.75 -23.74 -0.50
N ILE A 76 -5.17 -22.67 -1.19
CA ILE A 76 -6.45 -22.03 -0.90
C ILE A 76 -7.62 -22.97 -1.20
N LYS A 77 -7.61 -23.67 -2.33
CA LYS A 77 -8.65 -24.66 -2.69
C LYS A 77 -8.74 -25.80 -1.67
N ASP A 78 -7.59 -26.25 -1.18
CA ASP A 78 -7.54 -27.33 -0.18
C ASP A 78 -8.06 -26.89 1.20
N LYS A 79 -8.13 -25.58 1.48
CA LYS A 79 -8.72 -25.03 2.71
C LYS A 79 -10.24 -24.92 2.67
N ILE A 80 -10.85 -24.83 1.51
CA ILE A 80 -12.30 -24.69 1.35
C ILE A 80 -12.94 -26.08 1.41
N LYS A 81 -13.74 -26.34 2.46
CA LYS A 81 -14.28 -27.66 2.79
C LYS A 81 -15.80 -27.75 2.67
N ASP A 82 -16.49 -26.64 2.76
CA ASP A 82 -17.95 -26.60 2.76
C ASP A 82 -18.50 -25.45 1.88
N ASN A 83 -19.82 -25.23 1.92
CA ASN A 83 -20.50 -24.21 1.12
C ASN A 83 -20.73 -22.89 1.88
N LYS A 84 -20.19 -22.71 3.09
CA LYS A 84 -20.24 -21.43 3.79
C LYS A 84 -19.30 -20.43 3.11
N ILE A 85 -19.47 -19.14 3.38
CA ILE A 85 -18.61 -18.10 2.83
C ILE A 85 -17.23 -18.17 3.48
N TYR A 86 -16.20 -18.25 2.66
CA TYR A 86 -14.80 -18.11 3.07
C TYR A 86 -14.29 -16.70 2.79
N TYR A 87 -13.60 -16.13 3.76
CA TYR A 87 -12.96 -14.82 3.66
C TYR A 87 -11.46 -15.00 3.49
N LEU A 88 -10.98 -14.67 2.30
CA LEU A 88 -9.57 -14.80 1.93
C LEU A 88 -8.88 -13.43 2.01
N PHE A 89 -7.86 -13.35 2.83
CA PHE A 89 -7.02 -12.17 3.02
C PHE A 89 -5.60 -12.48 2.54
N LEU A 90 -5.15 -11.79 1.48
CA LEU A 90 -3.81 -11.89 0.94
C LEU A 90 -3.09 -10.55 1.16
N ASP A 91 -2.20 -10.52 2.15
CA ASP A 91 -1.45 -9.32 2.53
C ASP A 91 -0.11 -9.27 1.79
N GLU A 92 0.24 -8.08 1.23
CA GLU A 92 1.43 -7.84 0.38
C GLU A 92 1.49 -8.79 -0.83
N VAL A 93 0.35 -8.96 -1.52
CA VAL A 93 0.16 -9.94 -2.61
C VAL A 93 1.08 -9.72 -3.81
N GLN A 94 1.66 -8.52 -3.99
CA GLN A 94 2.62 -8.24 -5.06
C GLN A 94 3.93 -9.04 -4.94
N ASN A 95 4.16 -9.73 -3.82
CA ASN A 95 5.29 -10.64 -3.65
C ASN A 95 5.08 -11.97 -4.37
N VAL A 96 3.83 -12.30 -4.75
CA VAL A 96 3.50 -13.49 -5.54
C VAL A 96 3.54 -13.13 -7.01
N ASP A 97 4.33 -13.85 -7.79
CA ASP A 97 4.31 -13.67 -9.23
C ASP A 97 2.99 -14.18 -9.82
N GLU A 98 2.44 -13.44 -10.80
CA GLU A 98 1.17 -13.80 -11.46
C GLU A 98 -0.02 -14.01 -10.49
N PHE A 99 -0.05 -13.31 -9.34
CA PHE A 99 -1.12 -13.43 -8.35
C PHE A 99 -2.52 -13.18 -8.95
N GLU A 100 -2.61 -12.35 -9.96
CA GLU A 100 -3.85 -12.03 -10.68
C GLU A 100 -4.50 -13.29 -11.27
N ARG A 101 -3.69 -14.23 -11.75
CA ARG A 101 -4.16 -15.52 -12.26
C ARG A 101 -4.78 -16.37 -11.17
N VAL A 102 -4.21 -16.34 -9.96
CA VAL A 102 -4.76 -17.02 -8.78
C VAL A 102 -6.12 -16.46 -8.45
N VAL A 103 -6.19 -15.13 -8.28
CA VAL A 103 -7.41 -14.43 -7.89
C VAL A 103 -8.54 -14.68 -8.89
N ASN A 104 -8.25 -14.58 -10.19
CA ASN A 104 -9.22 -14.89 -11.25
C ASN A 104 -9.66 -16.36 -11.23
N SER A 105 -8.71 -17.31 -11.05
CA SER A 105 -9.01 -18.75 -10.97
C SER A 105 -9.92 -19.08 -9.79
N LEU A 106 -9.60 -18.53 -8.59
CA LEU A 106 -10.40 -18.75 -7.40
C LEU A 106 -11.83 -18.21 -7.57
N ARG A 107 -11.94 -16.96 -8.03
CA ARG A 107 -13.23 -16.32 -8.26
C ARG A 107 -14.09 -17.04 -9.30
N ALA A 108 -13.47 -17.57 -10.35
CA ALA A 108 -14.18 -18.33 -11.40
C ALA A 108 -14.65 -19.72 -10.93
N SER A 109 -13.88 -20.36 -10.04
CA SER A 109 -14.12 -21.75 -9.62
C SER A 109 -14.87 -21.88 -8.29
N ILE A 110 -14.87 -20.82 -7.44
CA ILE A 110 -15.43 -20.85 -6.08
C ILE A 110 -16.42 -19.70 -5.93
N LYS A 111 -17.69 -20.02 -5.70
CA LYS A 111 -18.76 -19.02 -5.60
C LYS A 111 -18.89 -18.41 -4.19
N ASN A 112 -18.45 -19.14 -3.19
CA ASN A 112 -18.58 -18.79 -1.78
C ASN A 112 -17.25 -18.26 -1.20
N ILE A 113 -16.55 -17.40 -1.95
CA ILE A 113 -15.30 -16.79 -1.52
C ILE A 113 -15.36 -15.26 -1.63
N SER A 114 -14.96 -14.60 -0.56
CA SER A 114 -14.80 -13.15 -0.49
C SER A 114 -13.31 -12.81 -0.37
N ILE A 115 -12.76 -12.05 -1.34
CA ILE A 115 -11.32 -11.86 -1.48
C ILE A 115 -10.93 -10.43 -1.10
N PHE A 116 -9.94 -10.31 -0.20
CA PHE A 116 -9.30 -9.07 0.21
C PHE A 116 -7.81 -9.13 -0.10
N LEU A 117 -7.30 -8.10 -0.77
CA LEU A 117 -5.90 -8.00 -1.15
C LEU A 117 -5.31 -6.72 -0.57
N THR A 118 -4.05 -6.78 -0.16
CA THR A 118 -3.27 -5.55 0.03
C THR A 118 -2.03 -5.57 -0.84
N GLY A 119 -1.54 -4.39 -1.12
CA GLY A 119 -0.26 -4.21 -1.78
C GLY A 119 0.20 -2.76 -1.81
N SER A 120 1.48 -2.55 -2.13
CA SER A 120 2.01 -1.22 -2.36
C SER A 120 1.48 -0.68 -3.69
N ASN A 121 1.18 0.61 -3.75
CA ASN A 121 0.46 1.31 -4.83
C ASN A 121 0.90 0.96 -6.26
N SER A 122 2.14 0.63 -6.43
CA SER A 122 2.75 0.64 -7.74
C SER A 122 2.36 -0.51 -8.67
N LYS A 123 2.20 -1.73 -8.15
CA LYS A 123 1.71 -2.88 -8.94
C LYS A 123 0.18 -2.94 -8.96
N MET A 124 -0.47 -2.51 -7.87
CA MET A 124 -1.91 -2.62 -7.68
C MET A 124 -2.72 -1.53 -8.41
N LEU A 125 -2.06 -0.51 -8.95
CA LEU A 125 -2.66 0.56 -9.77
C LEU A 125 -2.28 0.44 -11.24
N SER A 126 -1.58 -0.64 -11.65
CA SER A 126 -1.19 -0.79 -13.05
C SER A 126 -2.40 -1.05 -13.95
N ASP A 127 -2.35 -0.54 -15.18
CA ASP A 127 -3.35 -0.83 -16.22
C ASP A 127 -3.46 -2.35 -16.47
N GLU A 128 -2.39 -3.10 -16.22
CA GLU A 128 -2.37 -4.56 -16.28
C GLU A 128 -3.34 -5.18 -15.26
N LEU A 129 -3.34 -4.74 -14.00
CA LEU A 129 -4.30 -5.23 -13.01
C LEU A 129 -5.73 -4.92 -13.42
N SER A 130 -5.99 -3.69 -13.89
CA SER A 130 -7.30 -3.26 -14.37
C SER A 130 -7.79 -4.09 -15.53
N SER A 131 -6.90 -4.44 -16.47
CA SER A 131 -7.23 -5.27 -17.65
C SER A 131 -7.49 -6.73 -17.25
N VAL A 132 -6.66 -7.31 -16.39
CA VAL A 132 -6.75 -8.71 -15.97
C VAL A 132 -7.97 -8.96 -15.07
N LEU A 133 -8.27 -8.07 -14.14
CA LEU A 133 -9.43 -8.20 -13.25
C LEU A 133 -10.74 -7.69 -13.87
N SER A 134 -10.69 -7.06 -15.07
CA SER A 134 -11.86 -6.71 -15.89
C SER A 134 -12.96 -5.96 -15.11
N GLY A 135 -12.60 -4.99 -14.26
CA GLY A 135 -13.56 -4.20 -13.48
C GLY A 135 -14.27 -4.96 -12.35
N ARG A 136 -13.77 -6.14 -11.96
CA ARG A 136 -14.36 -7.00 -10.92
C ARG A 136 -13.75 -6.76 -9.55
N TYR A 137 -13.33 -5.56 -9.26
CA TYR A 137 -12.72 -5.18 -7.99
C TYR A 137 -13.22 -3.81 -7.53
N VAL A 138 -13.02 -3.54 -6.25
CA VAL A 138 -13.17 -2.23 -5.65
C VAL A 138 -11.87 -1.84 -4.97
N LEU A 139 -11.42 -0.60 -5.20
CA LEU A 139 -10.16 -0.08 -4.71
C LEU A 139 -10.40 0.83 -3.50
N PHE A 140 -9.67 0.59 -2.42
CA PHE A 140 -9.65 1.42 -1.22
C PHE A 140 -8.26 2.01 -1.03
N ASN A 141 -8.13 3.31 -1.22
CA ASN A 141 -6.88 4.03 -0.99
C ASN A 141 -6.70 4.30 0.50
N ILE A 142 -5.70 3.65 1.10
CA ILE A 142 -5.38 3.78 2.52
C ILE A 142 -4.25 4.79 2.68
N ASN A 143 -4.55 5.90 3.31
CA ASN A 143 -3.58 6.94 3.61
C ASN A 143 -2.97 6.74 5.01
N PRO A 144 -1.83 7.35 5.31
CA PRO A 144 -1.39 7.57 6.68
C PRO A 144 -2.51 8.18 7.53
N LEU A 145 -2.31 8.26 8.84
CA LEU A 145 -3.31 8.85 9.75
C LEU A 145 -3.67 10.26 9.32
N SER A 146 -4.95 10.57 9.29
CA SER A 146 -5.44 11.94 9.27
C SER A 146 -5.12 12.63 10.60
N TYR A 147 -5.20 13.96 10.67
CA TYR A 147 -5.01 14.68 11.93
C TYR A 147 -5.95 14.19 13.04
N LYS A 148 -7.23 13.95 12.70
CA LYS A 148 -8.20 13.37 13.63
C LYS A 148 -7.74 12.03 14.18
N GLU A 149 -7.30 11.12 13.31
CA GLU A 149 -6.81 9.79 13.71
C GLU A 149 -5.52 9.89 14.53
N TYR A 150 -4.63 10.83 14.18
CA TYR A 150 -3.42 11.10 14.94
C TYR A 150 -3.73 11.55 16.38
N VAL A 151 -4.65 12.50 16.54
CA VAL A 151 -5.12 12.99 17.85
C VAL A 151 -5.70 11.85 18.69
N LEU A 152 -6.56 11.02 18.08
CA LEU A 152 -7.16 9.87 18.75
C LEU A 152 -6.11 8.82 19.17
N LEU A 153 -5.14 8.52 18.28
CA LEU A 153 -4.09 7.53 18.55
C LEU A 153 -3.15 7.99 19.67
N THR A 154 -2.78 9.27 19.66
CA THR A 154 -1.83 9.83 20.62
C THR A 154 -2.48 10.34 21.90
N ASN A 155 -3.81 10.37 21.95
CA ASN A 155 -4.60 10.92 23.07
C ASN A 155 -4.19 12.36 23.44
N LYS A 156 -3.88 13.18 22.42
CA LYS A 156 -3.50 14.58 22.57
C LYS A 156 -4.72 15.50 22.40
N ASP A 157 -4.58 16.77 22.83
CA ASP A 157 -5.59 17.80 22.55
C ASP A 157 -5.52 18.19 21.07
N GLY A 158 -6.60 17.97 20.33
CA GLY A 158 -6.69 18.31 18.91
C GLY A 158 -6.84 19.79 18.61
N TYR A 159 -7.11 20.62 19.61
CA TYR A 159 -7.18 22.09 19.50
C TYR A 159 -5.86 22.78 19.87
N ASP A 160 -4.89 22.02 20.41
CA ASP A 160 -3.58 22.56 20.75
C ASP A 160 -2.72 22.76 19.48
N LEU A 161 -2.15 23.96 19.34
CA LEU A 161 -1.32 24.32 18.18
C LEU A 161 -0.02 23.50 18.11
N ASP A 162 0.57 23.16 19.25
CA ASP A 162 1.79 22.34 19.26
C ASP A 162 1.50 20.93 18.75
N THR A 163 0.34 20.38 19.08
CA THR A 163 -0.15 19.10 18.55
C THR A 163 -0.35 19.16 17.04
N PHE A 164 -0.94 20.26 16.55
CA PHE A 164 -1.12 20.45 15.11
C PHE A 164 0.23 20.57 14.38
N TRP A 165 1.15 21.38 14.90
CA TRP A 165 2.47 21.57 14.26
C TRP A 165 3.33 20.31 14.32
N ASP A 166 3.23 19.50 15.39
CA ASP A 166 3.88 18.21 15.47
C ASP A 166 3.40 17.26 14.35
N PHE A 167 2.08 17.20 14.14
CA PHE A 167 1.50 16.43 13.03
C PHE A 167 1.90 17.00 11.66
N ALA A 168 1.80 18.30 11.46
CA ALA A 168 2.12 18.96 10.19
C ALA A 168 3.59 18.77 9.82
N LYS A 169 4.49 18.77 10.80
CA LYS A 169 5.93 18.61 10.60
C LYS A 169 6.34 17.17 10.34
N TRP A 170 5.79 16.22 11.07
CA TRP A 170 6.28 14.83 11.06
C TRP A 170 5.35 13.86 10.33
N GLY A 171 4.17 14.32 9.93
CA GLY A 171 3.20 13.54 9.17
C GLY A 171 2.46 12.50 10.01
N GLY A 172 1.63 11.71 9.31
CA GLY A 172 0.69 10.77 9.90
C GLY A 172 1.06 9.30 9.78
N LEU A 173 2.34 8.94 9.60
CA LEU A 173 2.73 7.51 9.63
C LEU A 173 2.46 6.93 11.03
N PRO A 174 1.69 5.84 11.18
CA PRO A 174 1.25 5.35 12.50
C PRO A 174 2.39 5.09 13.48
N ASN A 175 3.42 4.35 13.08
CA ASN A 175 4.53 3.99 13.96
C ASN A 175 5.39 5.19 14.37
N ARG A 176 5.32 6.31 13.62
CA ARG A 176 5.99 7.55 14.04
C ARG A 176 5.47 8.05 15.39
N CYS A 177 4.21 7.77 15.70
CA CYS A 177 3.57 8.19 16.95
C CYS A 177 4.11 7.46 18.19
N GLU A 178 4.88 6.42 18.02
CA GLU A 178 5.55 5.69 19.10
C GLU A 178 6.79 6.43 19.62
N PHE A 179 7.31 7.41 18.86
CA PHE A 179 8.51 8.14 19.18
C PHE A 179 8.19 9.56 19.70
N THR A 180 8.83 9.93 20.80
CA THR A 180 8.74 11.28 21.39
C THR A 180 10.00 12.12 21.15
N ASN A 181 11.14 11.46 20.96
CA ASN A 181 12.42 12.11 20.69
C ASN A 181 12.53 12.46 19.19
N ILE A 182 12.92 13.69 18.90
CA ILE A 182 13.08 14.21 17.52
C ILE A 182 14.10 13.40 16.72
N ILE A 183 15.17 12.92 17.35
CA ILE A 183 16.20 12.13 16.67
C ILE A 183 15.61 10.78 16.22
N ASP A 184 14.84 10.14 17.09
CA ASP A 184 14.23 8.84 16.78
C ASP A 184 13.16 8.98 15.69
N ILE A 185 12.36 10.04 15.73
CA ILE A 185 11.40 10.37 14.67
C ILE A 185 12.11 10.54 13.31
N LYS A 186 13.20 11.33 13.27
CA LYS A 186 13.98 11.53 12.05
C LYS A 186 14.57 10.22 11.53
N ASN A 187 15.21 9.44 12.39
CA ASN A 187 15.80 8.16 12.02
C ASN A 187 14.74 7.19 11.46
N TYR A 188 13.57 7.13 12.10
CA TYR A 188 12.48 6.32 11.61
C TYR A 188 12.00 6.79 10.24
N LEU A 189 11.73 8.09 10.05
CA LEU A 189 11.27 8.64 8.79
C LEU A 189 12.30 8.46 7.67
N HIS A 190 13.60 8.63 7.94
CA HIS A 190 14.67 8.31 7.00
C HIS A 190 14.63 6.84 6.60
N SER A 191 14.52 5.92 7.55
CA SER A 191 14.45 4.48 7.24
C SER A 191 13.25 4.12 6.37
N VAL A 192 12.11 4.80 6.56
CA VAL A 192 10.91 4.62 5.72
C VAL A 192 11.15 5.18 4.33
N TYR A 193 11.72 6.38 4.23
CA TYR A 193 12.06 7.02 2.97
C TYR A 193 12.99 6.12 2.15
N ASP A 194 14.11 5.67 2.72
CA ASP A 194 15.05 4.78 2.05
C ASP A 194 14.38 3.49 1.58
N SER A 195 13.53 2.90 2.41
CA SER A 195 12.79 1.69 2.07
C SER A 195 11.86 1.89 0.87
N ILE A 196 11.13 3.01 0.82
CA ILE A 196 10.22 3.34 -0.29
C ILE A 196 11.04 3.62 -1.55
N ILE A 197 12.07 4.48 -1.46
CA ILE A 197 12.89 4.90 -2.59
C ILE A 197 13.63 3.70 -3.19
N LEU A 198 14.36 2.94 -2.37
CA LEU A 198 15.19 1.83 -2.86
C LEU A 198 14.36 0.66 -3.39
N ARG A 199 13.29 0.27 -2.69
CA ARG A 199 12.50 -0.90 -3.07
C ARG A 199 11.42 -0.59 -4.11
N ASP A 200 10.67 0.48 -3.90
CA ASP A 200 9.48 0.73 -4.69
C ASP A 200 9.76 1.57 -5.94
N VAL A 201 10.80 2.40 -5.94
CA VAL A 201 11.15 3.25 -7.08
C VAL A 201 12.38 2.72 -7.82
N VAL A 202 13.55 2.71 -7.16
CA VAL A 202 14.82 2.38 -7.81
C VAL A 202 14.81 0.96 -8.38
N LYS A 203 14.41 -0.03 -7.56
CA LYS A 203 14.37 -1.43 -7.99
C LYS A 203 13.31 -1.67 -9.08
N ARG A 204 12.14 -1.05 -8.95
CA ARG A 204 11.04 -1.22 -9.90
C ARG A 204 11.35 -0.61 -11.26
N LEU A 205 11.87 0.62 -11.27
CA LEU A 205 12.21 1.32 -12.51
C LEU A 205 13.58 0.90 -13.06
N ASN A 206 14.28 0.00 -12.37
CA ASN A 206 15.63 -0.45 -12.70
C ASN A 206 16.58 0.73 -12.93
N LEU A 207 16.50 1.74 -12.05
CA LEU A 207 17.28 2.96 -12.16
C LEU A 207 18.76 2.65 -11.92
N LYS A 208 19.60 3.03 -12.86
CA LYS A 208 21.06 2.82 -12.79
C LYS A 208 21.75 3.94 -12.02
N ASP A 209 21.31 5.18 -12.19
CA ASP A 209 21.85 6.37 -11.52
C ASP A 209 20.96 6.81 -10.37
N THR A 210 21.26 6.31 -9.18
CA THR A 210 20.52 6.67 -7.97
C THR A 210 20.86 8.07 -7.47
N ILE A 211 22.05 8.59 -7.77
CA ILE A 211 22.47 9.94 -7.37
C ILE A 211 21.66 10.98 -8.15
N LEU A 212 21.56 10.81 -9.46
CA LEU A 212 20.74 11.67 -10.30
C LEU A 212 19.27 11.62 -9.88
N PHE A 213 18.76 10.43 -9.55
CA PHE A 213 17.40 10.27 -9.05
C PHE A 213 17.16 11.02 -7.74
N ASP A 214 18.07 10.91 -6.76
CA ASP A 214 17.96 11.63 -5.49
C ASP A 214 17.97 13.14 -5.68
N MET A 215 18.80 13.66 -6.60
CA MET A 215 18.83 15.09 -6.93
C MET A 215 17.50 15.57 -7.53
N ILE A 216 16.93 14.81 -8.47
CA ILE A 216 15.61 15.11 -9.04
C ILE A 216 14.52 15.11 -7.96
N LEU A 217 14.54 14.11 -7.10
CA LEU A 217 13.58 13.98 -6.02
C LEU A 217 13.69 15.14 -5.02
N GLN A 218 14.92 15.52 -4.66
CA GLN A 218 15.16 16.68 -3.81
C GLN A 218 14.61 17.98 -4.44
N TYR A 219 14.88 18.20 -5.73
CA TYR A 219 14.32 19.32 -6.47
C TYR A 219 12.78 19.33 -6.42
N ILE A 220 12.13 18.19 -6.65
CA ILE A 220 10.66 18.08 -6.60
C ILE A 220 10.14 18.41 -5.18
N ILE A 221 10.81 17.93 -4.14
CA ILE A 221 10.43 18.21 -2.74
C ILE A 221 10.57 19.71 -2.42
N GLU A 222 11.69 20.33 -2.81
CA GLU A 222 11.95 21.74 -2.55
C GLU A 222 11.02 22.69 -3.33
N THR A 223 10.55 22.24 -4.50
CA THR A 223 9.61 23.00 -5.34
C THR A 223 8.15 22.59 -5.14
N ALA A 224 7.84 21.76 -4.15
CA ALA A 224 6.48 21.31 -3.88
C ALA A 224 5.51 22.49 -3.75
N GLY A 225 4.39 22.43 -4.47
CA GLY A 225 3.40 23.51 -4.55
C GLY A 225 3.71 24.61 -5.58
N ARG A 226 4.80 24.48 -6.36
CA ARG A 226 5.11 25.36 -7.50
C ARG A 226 4.95 24.60 -8.80
N GLU A 227 4.79 25.34 -9.89
CA GLU A 227 4.84 24.75 -11.23
C GLU A 227 6.26 24.26 -11.51
N PHE A 228 6.38 23.03 -12.03
CA PHE A 228 7.64 22.49 -12.48
C PHE A 228 7.50 21.92 -13.90
N SER A 229 8.62 21.91 -14.64
CA SER A 229 8.70 21.30 -15.96
C SER A 229 10.00 20.51 -16.08
N ALA A 230 10.08 19.62 -17.07
CA ALA A 230 11.30 18.89 -17.38
C ALA A 230 12.47 19.84 -17.63
N ASP A 231 12.24 20.96 -18.34
CA ASP A 231 13.26 21.99 -18.61
C ASP A 231 13.80 22.64 -17.33
N ASN A 232 12.94 22.86 -16.33
CA ASN A 232 13.37 23.42 -15.04
C ASN A 232 14.23 22.42 -14.26
N ILE A 233 13.90 21.13 -14.32
CA ILE A 233 14.74 20.07 -13.72
C ILE A 233 16.09 20.02 -14.40
N ILE A 234 16.14 20.05 -15.74
CA ILE A 234 17.39 20.05 -16.51
C ILE A 234 18.26 21.24 -16.10
N LYS A 235 17.70 22.46 -16.07
CA LYS A 235 18.45 23.67 -15.67
C LYS A 235 18.98 23.58 -14.24
N TYR A 236 18.22 23.01 -13.32
CA TYR A 236 18.65 22.78 -11.93
C TYR A 236 19.87 21.84 -11.90
N LEU A 237 19.79 20.72 -12.61
CA LEU A 237 20.87 19.73 -12.66
C LEU A 237 22.13 20.26 -13.37
N GLU A 238 21.97 21.07 -14.41
CA GLU A 238 23.09 21.74 -15.10
C GLU A 238 23.81 22.74 -14.16
N ASN A 239 23.05 23.51 -13.36
CA ASN A 239 23.61 24.44 -12.39
C ASN A 239 24.40 23.72 -11.28
N GLU A 240 24.07 22.49 -10.96
CA GLU A 240 24.80 21.65 -10.00
C GLU A 240 26.04 20.96 -10.64
N ASN A 241 26.49 21.43 -11.83
CA ASN A 241 27.64 20.89 -12.57
C ASN A 241 27.56 19.37 -12.88
N LYS A 242 26.37 18.84 -13.07
CA LYS A 242 26.19 17.47 -13.50
C LYS A 242 25.98 17.40 -15.02
N LYS A 243 26.80 16.63 -15.72
CA LYS A 243 26.51 16.26 -17.11
C LYS A 243 25.37 15.28 -17.12
N ILE A 244 24.23 15.69 -17.69
CA ILE A 244 23.09 14.83 -17.91
C ILE A 244 23.27 14.22 -19.29
N ASP A 245 23.37 12.90 -19.38
CA ASP A 245 23.16 12.22 -20.65
C ASP A 245 21.69 12.38 -21.03
N GLU A 246 21.40 13.02 -22.17
CA GLU A 246 20.04 13.25 -22.70
C GLU A 246 19.19 11.95 -22.77
N PHE A 247 19.83 10.81 -22.72
CA PHE A 247 19.21 9.48 -22.79
C PHE A 247 18.39 9.08 -21.54
N HIS A 248 18.58 9.75 -20.41
CA HIS A 248 17.94 9.37 -19.14
C HIS A 248 16.70 10.21 -18.77
N LEU A 249 16.43 11.30 -19.46
CA LEU A 249 15.31 12.21 -19.19
C LEU A 249 14.23 12.18 -20.29
N ASN A 250 13.98 11.05 -20.89
CA ASN A 250 12.90 10.92 -21.87
C ASN A 250 11.53 10.84 -21.16
N PHE A 251 11.08 11.99 -20.63
CA PHE A 251 9.77 12.17 -19.99
C PHE A 251 8.58 12.01 -20.97
N ASN A 252 8.85 11.84 -22.26
CA ASN A 252 7.80 11.71 -23.27
C ASN A 252 7.11 10.33 -23.28
N GLU A 253 7.63 9.35 -22.54
CA GLU A 253 7.00 8.04 -22.37
C GLU A 253 6.17 7.90 -21.09
N VAL A 254 6.19 8.88 -20.20
CA VAL A 254 5.26 8.94 -19.07
C VAL A 254 4.00 9.64 -19.56
N ASN A 255 3.02 8.83 -19.94
CA ASN A 255 1.74 9.20 -20.50
C ASN A 255 1.03 10.31 -19.67
N PRO A 256 0.80 11.53 -20.19
CA PRO A 256 0.07 12.56 -19.49
C PRO A 256 -1.44 12.34 -19.71
N LYS A 257 -2.01 11.37 -19.02
CA LYS A 257 -3.47 11.26 -18.85
C LYS A 257 -3.74 10.94 -17.40
N VAL A 258 -3.84 11.98 -16.61
CA VAL A 258 -4.62 12.04 -15.39
C VAL A 258 -5.73 13.02 -15.63
#